data_dedc7965454b832ffe8d7da2ad1253a0
#
_entry.id   dedc7965454b832ffe8d7da2ad1253a0
#
_cell.length_a   1.000
_cell.length_b   1.000
_cell.length_c   1.000
_cell.angle_alpha   90.00
_cell.angle_beta   90.00
_cell.angle_gamma   90.00
#
_symmetry.space_group_name_H-M   'P 1'
#
loop_
_entity.id
_entity.type
_entity.pdbx_description
1 polymer ?
#
loop_
_entity_poly.entity_id
_entity_poly.type
_entity_poly.pdbx_seq_one_letter_code
_entity_poly.pdbx_strand_id
1 'polypeptide(L)'
;MLAGLLALVLAAEFSPPRPRGFTGELNQVLPEVAGWVRRDIPIAASSAAMASAQGILNYSQAKQILYTKGGTQVLVYVAYWEPGKVSVVDAGSHNPDSCWVNNGCVRTERIYSVPGKIGERELLPYESGQYIVPNGGKQNVAFWHLVNGEPNRYEEQEAGWRNGLLGRLERLPLVWKDIRTYGLNQKNEQMFVRISSNARIEDLFADPANGGLFEALTRLGIFKDSPWK
;
A
#
# COMPACT_ATOMS: atom_id res chain seq x y z
N MET A 1 -27.58 6.25 -27.16
CA MET A 1 -26.44 6.58 -26.28
C MET A 1 -26.68 6.13 -24.82
N LEU A 2 -27.82 6.47 -24.20
CA LEU A 2 -28.09 6.13 -22.77
C LEU A 2 -28.09 4.62 -22.51
N ALA A 3 -28.69 3.81 -23.37
CA ALA A 3 -28.73 2.35 -23.23
C ALA A 3 -27.36 1.70 -23.33
N GLY A 4 -26.46 2.22 -24.16
CA GLY A 4 -25.08 1.75 -24.28
C GLY A 4 -24.24 2.07 -23.00
N LEU A 5 -24.44 3.25 -22.43
CA LEU A 5 -23.79 3.64 -21.18
C LEU A 5 -24.27 2.77 -20.00
N LEU A 6 -25.59 2.52 -19.93
CA LEU A 6 -26.16 1.65 -18.90
C LEU A 6 -25.67 0.22 -19.04
N ALA A 7 -25.57 -0.32 -20.24
CA ALA A 7 -25.02 -1.65 -20.50
C ALA A 7 -23.54 -1.76 -20.08
N LEU A 8 -22.73 -0.73 -20.33
CA LEU A 8 -21.33 -0.65 -19.89
C LEU A 8 -21.21 -0.61 -18.37
N VAL A 9 -22.04 0.18 -17.70
CA VAL A 9 -22.07 0.27 -16.22
C VAL A 9 -22.47 -1.07 -15.62
N LEU A 10 -23.54 -1.69 -16.15
CA LEU A 10 -23.97 -3.01 -15.70
C LEU A 10 -22.90 -4.08 -15.97
N ALA A 11 -22.27 -4.09 -17.13
CA ALA A 11 -21.17 -5.02 -17.43
C ALA A 11 -19.98 -4.81 -16.49
N ALA A 12 -19.67 -3.58 -16.10
CA ALA A 12 -18.62 -3.27 -15.15
C ALA A 12 -18.95 -3.79 -13.73
N GLU A 13 -20.15 -3.51 -13.24
CA GLU A 13 -20.58 -3.93 -11.89
C GLU A 13 -20.74 -5.46 -11.76
N PHE A 14 -21.21 -6.12 -12.82
CA PHE A 14 -21.43 -7.58 -12.83
C PHE A 14 -20.26 -8.38 -13.42
N SER A 15 -19.13 -7.74 -13.75
CA SER A 15 -17.92 -8.49 -14.12
C SER A 15 -17.46 -9.35 -12.94
N PRO A 16 -17.23 -10.64 -13.15
CA PRO A 16 -16.78 -11.51 -12.06
C PRO A 16 -15.44 -10.99 -11.52
N PRO A 17 -15.26 -10.96 -10.19
CA PRO A 17 -13.99 -10.60 -9.60
C PRO A 17 -12.91 -11.59 -10.01
N ARG A 18 -11.68 -11.12 -10.20
CA ARG A 18 -10.54 -12.01 -10.47
C ARG A 18 -10.30 -12.95 -9.28
N PRO A 19 -9.77 -14.16 -9.51
CA PRO A 19 -9.44 -15.07 -8.42
C PRO A 19 -8.48 -14.41 -7.42
N ARG A 20 -8.58 -14.81 -6.16
CA ARG A 20 -7.64 -14.37 -5.11
C ARG A 20 -6.23 -14.91 -5.39
N GLY A 21 -5.22 -14.05 -5.31
CA GLY A 21 -3.81 -14.44 -5.22
C GLY A 21 -3.38 -14.67 -3.77
N PHE A 22 -3.86 -13.82 -2.84
CA PHE A 22 -3.58 -13.96 -1.40
C PHE A 22 -4.64 -14.82 -0.71
N THR A 23 -4.21 -15.94 -0.14
CA THR A 23 -5.09 -16.91 0.56
C THR A 23 -4.81 -17.02 2.06
N GLY A 24 -3.89 -16.19 2.58
CA GLY A 24 -3.46 -16.24 3.97
C GLY A 24 -4.22 -15.31 4.90
N GLU A 25 -3.96 -15.48 6.20
CA GLU A 25 -4.32 -14.53 7.25
C GLU A 25 -3.14 -13.58 7.52
N LEU A 26 -3.39 -12.27 7.70
CA LEU A 26 -2.32 -11.30 7.95
C LEU A 26 -1.51 -11.60 9.22
N ASN A 27 -2.10 -12.30 10.20
CA ASN A 27 -1.38 -12.78 11.36
C ASN A 27 -0.26 -13.79 11.03
N GLN A 28 -0.45 -14.58 9.97
CA GLN A 28 0.52 -15.59 9.54
C GLN A 28 1.64 -15.01 8.69
N VAL A 29 1.40 -13.86 8.04
CA VAL A 29 2.39 -13.19 7.20
C VAL A 29 3.20 -12.12 7.94
N LEU A 30 2.87 -11.87 9.21
CA LEU A 30 3.58 -10.97 10.12
C LEU A 30 4.00 -11.75 11.39
N PRO A 31 4.90 -12.75 11.26
CA PRO A 31 5.23 -13.68 12.33
C PRO A 31 6.13 -13.06 13.41
N GLU A 32 6.37 -13.82 14.47
CA GLU A 32 7.49 -13.61 15.38
C GLU A 32 8.82 -13.79 14.63
N VAL A 33 9.80 -12.94 14.91
CA VAL A 33 11.10 -12.97 14.26
C VAL A 33 12.19 -13.02 15.31
N ALA A 34 13.12 -13.98 15.19
CA ALA A 34 14.20 -14.16 16.14
C ALA A 34 15.04 -12.87 16.31
N GLY A 35 15.26 -12.47 17.54
CA GLY A 35 15.99 -11.26 17.88
C GLY A 35 15.22 -9.94 17.75
N TRP A 36 13.94 -9.99 17.37
CA TRP A 36 13.03 -8.84 17.35
C TRP A 36 11.92 -9.01 18.39
N VAL A 37 11.61 -7.94 19.09
CA VAL A 37 10.41 -7.88 19.94
C VAL A 37 9.23 -7.44 19.05
N ARG A 38 8.23 -8.32 18.93
CA ARG A 38 7.01 -8.06 18.16
C ARG A 38 5.90 -7.56 19.09
N ARG A 39 5.24 -6.50 18.68
CA ARG A 39 4.07 -5.95 19.38
C ARG A 39 2.98 -5.56 18.41
N ASP A 40 1.77 -6.04 18.66
CA ASP A 40 0.56 -5.59 17.96
C ASP A 40 0.26 -4.14 18.33
N ILE A 41 0.07 -3.30 17.31
CA ILE A 41 -0.30 -1.88 17.47
C ILE A 41 -1.72 -1.71 16.94
N PRO A 42 -2.66 -1.17 17.73
CA PRO A 42 -3.99 -0.87 17.23
C PRO A 42 -3.93 0.11 16.04
N ILE A 43 -4.72 -0.17 15.00
CA ILE A 43 -4.82 0.71 13.81
C ILE A 43 -5.47 2.04 14.19
N ALA A 44 -6.35 2.02 15.21
CA ALA A 44 -7.01 3.21 15.72
C ALA A 44 -7.03 3.21 17.26
N ALA A 45 -7.13 4.40 17.84
CA ALA A 45 -7.01 4.60 19.30
C ALA A 45 -8.21 4.07 20.11
N SER A 46 -9.36 3.80 19.45
CA SER A 46 -10.57 3.29 20.11
C SER A 46 -11.34 2.34 19.18
N SER A 47 -12.25 1.54 19.75
CA SER A 47 -13.15 0.68 18.98
C SER A 47 -14.05 1.46 18.02
N ALA A 48 -14.52 2.63 18.42
CA ALA A 48 -15.34 3.51 17.57
C ALA A 48 -14.51 4.06 16.39
N ALA A 49 -13.27 4.52 16.66
CA ALA A 49 -12.34 4.96 15.61
C ALA A 49 -11.94 3.79 14.68
N MET A 50 -11.79 2.58 15.20
CA MET A 50 -11.55 1.38 14.41
C MET A 50 -12.72 1.07 13.48
N ALA A 51 -13.95 1.09 13.98
CA ALA A 51 -15.15 0.86 13.17
C ALA A 51 -15.30 1.94 12.08
N SER A 52 -15.00 3.20 12.40
CA SER A 52 -15.00 4.30 11.43
C SER A 52 -13.93 4.10 10.35
N ALA A 53 -12.70 3.77 10.75
CA ALA A 53 -11.63 3.47 9.81
C ALA A 53 -11.98 2.29 8.90
N GLN A 54 -12.52 1.21 9.45
CA GLN A 54 -12.96 0.05 8.68
C GLN A 54 -14.10 0.40 7.71
N GLY A 55 -15.05 1.23 8.14
CA GLY A 55 -16.16 1.69 7.29
C GLY A 55 -15.68 2.56 6.11
N ILE A 56 -14.69 3.43 6.33
CA ILE A 56 -14.12 4.31 5.31
C ILE A 56 -13.19 3.52 4.37
N LEU A 57 -12.29 2.72 4.93
CA LEU A 57 -11.25 2.00 4.16
C LEU A 57 -11.79 0.71 3.53
N ASN A 58 -12.87 0.16 4.05
CA ASN A 58 -13.53 -1.06 3.57
C ASN A 58 -12.57 -2.25 3.30
N TYR A 59 -11.48 -2.36 4.06
CA TYR A 59 -10.54 -3.48 3.91
C TYR A 59 -11.16 -4.81 4.36
N SER A 60 -10.67 -5.91 3.79
CA SER A 60 -11.04 -7.27 4.23
C SER A 60 -10.27 -7.65 5.48
N GLN A 61 -8.97 -7.33 5.52
CA GLN A 61 -8.10 -7.51 6.67
C GLN A 61 -7.15 -6.32 6.78
N ALA A 62 -6.81 -5.92 8.00
CA ALA A 62 -5.72 -4.97 8.24
C ALA A 62 -4.98 -5.30 9.54
N LYS A 63 -3.68 -5.09 9.54
CA LYS A 63 -2.81 -5.38 10.68
C LYS A 63 -1.68 -4.36 10.78
N GLN A 64 -1.29 -4.03 12.01
CA GLN A 64 -0.14 -3.18 12.28
C GLN A 64 0.71 -3.80 13.38
N ILE A 65 1.98 -4.04 13.08
CA ILE A 65 2.94 -4.66 14.00
C ILE A 65 4.16 -3.75 14.14
N LEU A 66 4.58 -3.52 15.37
CA LEU A 66 5.85 -2.90 15.68
C LEU A 66 6.88 -3.98 16.01
N TYR A 67 7.96 -4.00 15.27
CA TYR A 67 9.16 -4.79 15.55
C TYR A 67 10.22 -3.86 16.11
N THR A 68 10.88 -4.26 17.22
CA THR A 68 11.95 -3.49 17.85
C THR A 68 13.18 -4.34 18.11
N LYS A 69 14.37 -3.79 17.82
CA LYS A 69 15.66 -4.43 18.04
C LYS A 69 16.74 -3.38 18.22
N GLY A 70 17.44 -3.35 19.37
CA GLY A 70 18.59 -2.47 19.59
C GLY A 70 18.34 -0.99 19.32
N GLY A 71 17.15 -0.45 19.65
CA GLY A 71 16.79 0.94 19.38
C GLY A 71 16.19 1.19 17.98
N THR A 72 16.34 0.26 17.03
CA THR A 72 15.67 0.31 15.73
C THR A 72 14.21 -0.08 15.89
N GLN A 73 13.33 0.71 15.31
CA GLN A 73 11.87 0.48 15.29
C GLN A 73 11.40 0.33 13.85
N VAL A 74 10.69 -0.74 13.57
CA VAL A 74 10.10 -1.03 12.26
C VAL A 74 8.62 -1.29 12.45
N LEU A 75 7.80 -0.35 12.03
CA LEU A 75 6.36 -0.46 12.04
C LEU A 75 5.89 -0.95 10.67
N VAL A 76 5.34 -2.17 10.64
CA VAL A 76 4.76 -2.77 9.44
C VAL A 76 3.24 -2.65 9.51
N TYR A 77 2.65 -1.93 8.58
CA TYR A 77 1.21 -1.85 8.38
C TYR A 77 0.84 -2.54 7.08
N VAL A 78 -0.18 -3.38 7.14
CA VAL A 78 -0.72 -4.07 5.97
C VAL A 78 -2.23 -3.91 5.96
N ALA A 79 -2.79 -3.57 4.80
CA ALA A 79 -4.21 -3.64 4.53
C ALA A 79 -4.44 -4.45 3.27
N TYR A 80 -5.42 -5.33 3.30
CA TYR A 80 -5.77 -6.22 2.20
C TYR A 80 -7.23 -6.06 1.81
N TRP A 81 -7.49 -6.01 0.51
CA TRP A 81 -8.81 -5.96 -0.08
C TRP A 81 -9.00 -7.14 -1.03
N GLU A 82 -10.01 -7.93 -0.74
CA GLU A 82 -10.46 -9.00 -1.63
C GLU A 82 -10.98 -8.42 -2.95
N PRO A 83 -10.90 -9.19 -4.05
CA PRO A 83 -11.53 -8.81 -5.31
C PRO A 83 -13.00 -8.43 -5.12
N GLY A 84 -13.44 -7.35 -5.76
CA GLY A 84 -14.81 -6.84 -5.68
C GLY A 84 -15.08 -5.84 -4.54
N LYS A 85 -14.16 -5.65 -3.61
CA LYS A 85 -14.35 -4.79 -2.43
C LYS A 85 -14.28 -3.29 -2.76
N VAL A 86 -13.15 -2.84 -3.23
CA VAL A 86 -12.83 -1.41 -3.35
C VAL A 86 -12.11 -1.15 -4.67
N SER A 87 -12.30 0.03 -5.27
CA SER A 87 -11.56 0.40 -6.48
C SER A 87 -10.08 0.67 -6.19
N VAL A 88 -9.22 0.50 -7.20
CA VAL A 88 -7.78 0.81 -7.09
C VAL A 88 -7.56 2.27 -6.71
N VAL A 89 -8.38 3.17 -7.22
CA VAL A 89 -8.29 4.62 -6.92
C VAL A 89 -8.62 4.89 -5.46
N ASP A 90 -9.70 4.29 -4.94
CA ASP A 90 -10.12 4.51 -3.55
C ASP A 90 -9.09 3.93 -2.56
N ALA A 91 -8.66 2.67 -2.76
CA ALA A 91 -7.62 2.08 -1.91
C ALA A 91 -6.30 2.87 -1.99
N GLY A 92 -5.90 3.29 -3.19
CA GLY A 92 -4.69 4.08 -3.44
C GLY A 92 -4.71 5.47 -2.80
N SER A 93 -5.89 6.05 -2.57
CA SER A 93 -6.04 7.35 -1.90
C SER A 93 -5.63 7.33 -0.43
N HIS A 94 -5.53 6.15 0.18
CA HIS A 94 -5.17 5.97 1.59
C HIS A 94 -3.67 5.76 1.85
N ASN A 95 -2.83 6.37 1.04
CA ASN A 95 -1.38 6.36 1.20
C ASN A 95 -0.89 7.42 2.21
N PRO A 96 0.39 7.40 2.65
CA PRO A 96 0.94 8.39 3.57
C PRO A 96 0.87 9.82 3.07
N ASP A 97 0.99 10.05 1.75
CA ASP A 97 0.92 11.40 1.16
C ASP A 97 -0.43 12.07 1.37
N SER A 98 -1.49 11.28 1.49
CA SER A 98 -2.84 11.77 1.81
C SER A 98 -3.16 11.65 3.30
N CYS A 99 -3.16 10.43 3.85
CA CYS A 99 -3.63 10.19 5.20
C CYS A 99 -2.76 10.86 6.27
N TRP A 100 -1.44 10.79 6.15
CA TRP A 100 -0.56 11.38 7.15
C TRP A 100 -0.53 12.90 7.06
N VAL A 101 -0.47 13.44 5.84
CA VAL A 101 -0.46 14.89 5.62
C VAL A 101 -1.78 15.51 6.11
N ASN A 102 -2.93 14.88 5.82
CA ASN A 102 -4.23 15.33 6.31
C ASN A 102 -4.37 15.22 7.84
N ASN A 103 -3.56 14.38 8.49
CA ASN A 103 -3.48 14.26 9.94
C ASN A 103 -2.33 15.07 10.57
N GLY A 104 -1.81 16.07 9.87
CA GLY A 104 -0.85 17.05 10.38
C GLY A 104 0.61 16.64 10.28
N CYS A 105 0.95 15.55 9.58
CA CYS A 105 2.34 15.26 9.25
C CYS A 105 2.83 16.17 8.13
N VAL A 106 4.11 16.55 8.18
CA VAL A 106 4.75 17.33 7.12
C VAL A 106 5.62 16.40 6.28
N ARG A 107 5.31 16.25 5.00
CA ARG A 107 6.15 15.51 4.05
C ARG A 107 7.38 16.34 3.70
N THR A 108 8.57 15.82 3.98
CA THR A 108 9.85 16.49 3.71
C THR A 108 10.58 15.90 2.51
N GLU A 109 10.32 14.64 2.18
CA GLU A 109 10.93 13.95 1.05
C GLU A 109 9.93 12.99 0.41
N ARG A 110 10.03 12.82 -0.92
CA ARG A 110 9.24 11.88 -1.70
C ARG A 110 10.00 11.41 -2.94
N ILE A 111 10.18 10.09 -3.06
CA ILE A 111 10.82 9.46 -4.21
C ILE A 111 9.91 8.35 -4.71
N TYR A 112 9.67 8.32 -6.02
CA TYR A 112 8.78 7.37 -6.67
C TYR A 112 9.53 6.18 -7.25
N SER A 113 8.90 5.01 -7.23
CA SER A 113 9.37 3.80 -7.91
C SER A 113 10.83 3.44 -7.62
N VAL A 114 11.23 3.53 -6.34
CA VAL A 114 12.60 3.26 -5.89
C VAL A 114 12.90 1.77 -6.07
N PRO A 115 13.94 1.39 -6.83
CA PRO A 115 14.41 0.02 -6.86
C PRO A 115 15.13 -0.30 -5.54
N GLY A 116 15.01 -1.53 -5.07
CA GLY A 116 15.68 -1.94 -3.84
C GLY A 116 15.96 -3.42 -3.80
N LYS A 117 16.79 -3.80 -2.82
CA LYS A 117 17.08 -5.21 -2.52
C LYS A 117 17.29 -5.39 -1.02
N ILE A 118 17.07 -6.60 -0.56
CA ILE A 118 17.38 -7.04 0.81
C ILE A 118 18.18 -8.33 0.67
N GLY A 119 19.46 -8.28 1.10
CA GLY A 119 20.41 -9.33 0.74
C GLY A 119 20.53 -9.47 -0.78
N GLU A 120 20.36 -10.67 -1.29
CA GLU A 120 20.40 -10.96 -2.73
C GLU A 120 19.02 -10.85 -3.43
N ARG A 121 17.94 -10.64 -2.66
CA ARG A 121 16.58 -10.61 -3.20
C ARG A 121 16.18 -9.20 -3.63
N GLU A 122 15.68 -9.08 -4.84
CA GLU A 122 15.17 -7.83 -5.37
C GLU A 122 13.75 -7.54 -4.87
N LEU A 123 13.53 -6.31 -4.43
CA LEU A 123 12.22 -5.78 -4.12
C LEU A 123 11.47 -5.37 -5.39
N LEU A 124 10.15 -5.46 -5.34
CA LEU A 124 9.33 -4.69 -6.26
C LEU A 124 9.59 -3.19 -6.01
N PRO A 125 9.54 -2.33 -7.05
CA PRO A 125 9.71 -0.89 -6.87
C PRO A 125 8.76 -0.36 -5.80
N TYR A 126 9.29 0.41 -4.86
CA TYR A 126 8.52 0.97 -3.76
C TYR A 126 8.50 2.50 -3.80
N GLU A 127 7.53 3.05 -3.12
CA GLU A 127 7.38 4.46 -2.89
C GLU A 127 8.12 4.83 -1.59
N SER A 128 9.04 5.79 -1.64
CA SER A 128 9.79 6.26 -0.48
C SER A 128 9.34 7.66 -0.06
N GLY A 129 9.27 7.90 1.22
CA GLY A 129 8.95 9.21 1.77
C GLY A 129 9.51 9.42 3.17
N GLN A 130 9.65 10.71 3.51
CA GLN A 130 10.04 11.13 4.84
C GLN A 130 9.04 12.14 5.38
N TYR A 131 8.61 11.93 6.60
CA TYR A 131 7.56 12.71 7.24
C TYR A 131 7.98 13.15 8.65
N ILE A 132 7.66 14.39 9.01
CA ILE A 132 7.72 14.87 10.39
C ILE A 132 6.31 14.71 10.97
N VAL A 133 6.18 13.93 12.03
CA VAL A 133 4.90 13.74 12.73
C VAL A 133 4.62 14.92 13.69
N PRO A 134 3.36 15.17 14.08
CA PRO A 134 2.99 16.35 14.88
C PRO A 134 3.78 16.56 16.16
N ASN A 135 4.30 15.49 16.77
CA ASN A 135 5.16 15.55 17.96
C ASN A 135 6.65 15.84 17.64
N GLY A 136 6.99 16.17 16.40
CA GLY A 136 8.35 16.47 15.94
C GLY A 136 9.21 15.25 15.60
N GLY A 137 8.70 14.02 15.75
CA GLY A 137 9.42 12.81 15.38
C GLY A 137 9.53 12.67 13.85
N LYS A 138 10.66 12.11 13.39
CA LYS A 138 10.90 11.83 11.98
C LYS A 138 10.58 10.37 11.68
N GLN A 139 9.83 10.13 10.61
CA GLN A 139 9.47 8.82 10.12
C GLN A 139 9.95 8.66 8.67
N ASN A 140 10.75 7.63 8.43
CA ASN A 140 11.12 7.22 7.07
C ASN A 140 10.20 6.07 6.67
N VAL A 141 9.70 6.09 5.44
CA VAL A 141 8.63 5.21 4.99
C VAL A 141 8.96 4.61 3.63
N ALA A 142 8.82 3.30 3.51
CA ALA A 142 8.65 2.62 2.23
C ALA A 142 7.25 2.06 2.16
N PHE A 143 6.57 2.19 1.00
CA PHE A 143 5.28 1.56 0.85
C PHE A 143 5.04 1.05 -0.57
N TRP A 144 4.20 0.04 -0.66
CA TRP A 144 3.71 -0.57 -1.89
C TRP A 144 2.18 -0.57 -1.86
N HIS A 145 1.59 -0.23 -2.97
CA HIS A 145 0.20 -0.55 -3.25
C HIS A 145 0.21 -1.59 -4.38
N LEU A 146 0.00 -2.84 -4.03
CA LEU A 146 0.01 -3.95 -4.96
C LEU A 146 -1.41 -4.20 -5.47
N VAL A 147 -1.56 -4.25 -6.78
CA VAL A 147 -2.82 -4.59 -7.46
C VAL A 147 -2.61 -5.86 -8.26
N ASN A 148 -3.28 -6.94 -7.90
CA ASN A 148 -3.05 -8.29 -8.44
C ASN A 148 -1.57 -8.71 -8.33
N GLY A 149 -0.86 -8.29 -7.28
CA GLY A 149 0.55 -8.60 -7.04
C GLY A 149 1.55 -7.68 -7.73
N GLU A 150 1.12 -6.71 -8.54
CA GLU A 150 2.00 -5.76 -9.22
C GLU A 150 1.91 -4.36 -8.59
N PRO A 151 3.02 -3.61 -8.49
CA PRO A 151 3.02 -2.27 -7.93
C PRO A 151 2.17 -1.30 -8.74
N ASN A 152 1.26 -0.63 -8.06
CA ASN A 152 0.55 0.53 -8.62
C ASN A 152 1.49 1.74 -8.60
N ARG A 153 1.57 2.48 -9.71
CA ARG A 153 2.51 3.60 -9.87
C ARG A 153 1.84 4.93 -9.54
N TYR A 154 2.30 5.56 -8.46
CA TYR A 154 1.78 6.85 -8.01
C TYR A 154 2.28 8.05 -8.80
N GLU A 155 3.48 8.00 -9.38
CA GLU A 155 4.06 9.07 -10.17
C GLU A 155 3.15 9.53 -11.31
N GLU A 156 2.53 8.57 -12.00
CA GLU A 156 1.59 8.84 -13.10
C GLU A 156 0.29 9.49 -12.58
N GLN A 157 -0.11 9.23 -11.36
CA GLN A 157 -1.33 9.78 -10.76
C GLN A 157 -1.15 11.23 -10.32
N GLU A 158 -0.02 11.61 -9.72
CA GLU A 158 0.25 13.00 -9.30
C GLU A 158 0.38 13.96 -10.47
N ALA A 159 0.98 13.53 -11.58
CA ALA A 159 1.09 14.35 -12.80
C ALA A 159 -0.27 14.79 -13.36
N GLY A 160 -1.34 14.02 -13.09
CA GLY A 160 -2.70 14.29 -13.56
C GLY A 160 -3.54 15.25 -12.69
N TRP A 161 -3.04 15.75 -11.54
CA TRP A 161 -3.81 16.59 -10.60
C TRP A 161 -3.73 18.09 -10.91
N ARG A 162 -3.18 18.50 -12.03
CA ARG A 162 -3.18 19.91 -12.47
C ARG A 162 -4.60 20.35 -12.88
N ASN A 163 -5.02 21.46 -12.29
CA ASN A 163 -6.37 21.99 -12.23
C ASN A 163 -7.00 22.38 -13.58
N GLY A 164 -8.31 22.11 -13.76
CA GLY A 164 -9.19 22.67 -14.76
C GLY A 164 -9.73 21.68 -15.81
N LEU A 165 -10.56 22.19 -16.73
CA LEU A 165 -11.20 21.39 -17.80
C LEU A 165 -10.18 20.71 -18.72
N LEU A 166 -9.06 21.39 -19.00
CA LEU A 166 -7.94 20.86 -19.80
C LEU A 166 -7.24 19.69 -19.09
N GLY A 167 -7.01 19.78 -17.78
CA GLY A 167 -6.43 18.68 -17.00
C GLY A 167 -7.30 17.42 -16.96
N ARG A 168 -8.63 17.56 -17.12
CA ARG A 168 -9.56 16.42 -17.26
C ARG A 168 -9.40 15.70 -18.59
N LEU A 169 -9.16 16.43 -19.66
CA LEU A 169 -8.92 15.84 -20.99
C LEU A 169 -7.55 15.16 -21.08
N GLU A 170 -6.54 15.71 -20.44
CA GLU A 170 -5.20 15.11 -20.33
C GLU A 170 -5.22 13.78 -19.56
N ARG A 171 -6.21 13.54 -18.71
CA ARG A 171 -6.41 12.27 -17.97
C ARG A 171 -7.04 11.14 -18.79
N LEU A 172 -7.68 11.42 -19.90
CA LEU A 172 -8.35 10.38 -20.70
C LEU A 172 -7.42 9.20 -21.06
N PRO A 173 -6.15 9.43 -21.47
CA PRO A 173 -5.23 8.34 -21.74
C PRO A 173 -4.91 7.49 -20.49
N LEU A 174 -4.79 8.13 -19.30
CA LEU A 174 -4.55 7.44 -18.03
C LEU A 174 -5.76 6.60 -17.62
N VAL A 175 -6.96 7.16 -17.74
CA VAL A 175 -8.22 6.43 -17.49
C VAL A 175 -8.34 5.21 -18.40
N TRP A 176 -8.01 5.35 -19.70
CA TRP A 176 -7.99 4.23 -20.64
C TRP A 176 -6.94 3.18 -20.27
N LYS A 177 -5.75 3.60 -19.83
CA LYS A 177 -4.69 2.71 -19.33
C LYS A 177 -5.19 1.94 -18.11
N ASP A 178 -5.79 2.62 -17.14
CA ASP A 178 -6.34 2.03 -15.92
C ASP A 178 -7.45 1.02 -16.25
N ILE A 179 -8.38 1.35 -17.14
CA ILE A 179 -9.42 0.43 -17.60
C ILE A 179 -8.83 -0.81 -18.27
N ARG A 180 -7.79 -0.65 -19.09
CA ARG A 180 -7.09 -1.80 -19.72
C ARG A 180 -6.35 -2.67 -18.71
N THR A 181 -5.74 -2.05 -17.70
CA THR A 181 -4.91 -2.73 -16.70
C THR A 181 -5.77 -3.38 -15.63
N TYR A 182 -6.76 -2.67 -15.11
CA TYR A 182 -7.52 -3.05 -13.93
C TYR A 182 -8.97 -3.48 -14.22
N GLY A 183 -9.46 -3.31 -15.46
CA GLY A 183 -10.85 -3.55 -15.82
C GLY A 183 -11.75 -2.35 -15.54
N LEU A 184 -13.01 -2.45 -15.99
CA LEU A 184 -13.97 -1.35 -15.89
C LEU A 184 -14.35 -1.00 -14.45
N ASN A 185 -14.52 -1.98 -13.58
CA ASN A 185 -14.88 -1.77 -12.17
C ASN A 185 -13.71 -1.46 -11.25
N GLN A 186 -12.47 -1.69 -11.71
CA GLN A 186 -11.22 -1.48 -10.98
C GLN A 186 -11.16 -2.11 -9.57
N LYS A 187 -12.11 -3.00 -9.24
CA LYS A 187 -12.21 -3.67 -7.93
C LYS A 187 -11.37 -4.96 -7.91
N ASN A 188 -10.08 -4.79 -8.16
CA ASN A 188 -9.10 -5.88 -8.17
C ASN A 188 -8.72 -6.30 -6.74
N GLU A 189 -8.04 -7.43 -6.62
CA GLU A 189 -7.33 -7.78 -5.40
C GLU A 189 -6.23 -6.77 -5.13
N GLN A 190 -6.15 -6.29 -3.89
CA GLN A 190 -5.17 -5.27 -3.53
C GLN A 190 -4.55 -5.55 -2.17
N MET A 191 -3.26 -5.22 -2.05
CA MET A 191 -2.57 -5.18 -0.77
C MET A 191 -1.76 -3.89 -0.68
N PHE A 192 -1.95 -3.17 0.40
CA PHE A 192 -1.13 -2.03 0.77
C PHE A 192 -0.18 -2.47 1.88
N VAL A 193 1.12 -2.34 1.64
CA VAL A 193 2.18 -2.63 2.61
C VAL A 193 2.93 -1.35 2.89
N ARG A 194 3.08 -0.99 4.16
CA ARG A 194 3.90 0.15 4.59
C ARG A 194 4.87 -0.27 5.68
N ILE A 195 6.14 0.02 5.45
CA ILE A 195 7.22 -0.10 6.41
C ILE A 195 7.62 1.31 6.83
N SER A 196 7.51 1.62 8.12
CA SER A 196 7.91 2.91 8.69
C SER A 196 8.99 2.67 9.74
N SER A 197 10.02 3.53 9.77
CA SER A 197 11.12 3.38 10.71
C SER A 197 11.67 4.74 11.17
N ASN A 198 12.31 4.74 12.35
CA ASN A 198 13.15 5.82 12.82
C ASN A 198 14.51 5.87 12.08
N ALA A 199 14.96 4.72 11.53
CA ALA A 199 16.13 4.64 10.66
C ALA A 199 15.75 4.96 9.20
N ARG A 200 16.73 5.33 8.37
CA ARG A 200 16.53 5.48 6.92
C ARG A 200 16.17 4.12 6.31
N ILE A 201 15.28 4.13 5.34
CA ILE A 201 14.80 2.88 4.72
C ILE A 201 15.93 2.15 3.99
N GLU A 202 16.78 2.89 3.29
CA GLU A 202 17.92 2.33 2.57
C GLU A 202 18.91 1.63 3.52
N ASP A 203 19.22 2.26 4.65
CA ASP A 203 20.11 1.71 5.67
C ASP A 203 19.47 0.49 6.34
N LEU A 204 18.15 0.55 6.58
CA LEU A 204 17.39 -0.55 7.15
C LEU A 204 17.43 -1.80 6.28
N PHE A 205 17.28 -1.64 4.97
CA PHE A 205 17.28 -2.73 4.00
C PHE A 205 18.69 -3.26 3.72
N ALA A 206 19.69 -2.39 3.77
CA ALA A 206 21.09 -2.75 3.53
C ALA A 206 21.75 -3.50 4.71
N ASP A 207 21.24 -3.33 5.95
CA ASP A 207 21.84 -3.95 7.13
C ASP A 207 21.52 -5.46 7.20
N PRO A 208 22.52 -6.35 7.08
CA PRO A 208 22.31 -7.78 7.15
C PRO A 208 21.69 -8.25 8.49
N ALA A 209 21.89 -7.49 9.57
CA ALA A 209 21.28 -7.79 10.86
C ALA A 209 19.76 -7.72 10.87
N ASN A 210 19.17 -7.03 9.89
CA ASN A 210 17.73 -6.89 9.70
C ASN A 210 17.15 -7.91 8.67
N GLY A 211 18.00 -8.63 7.94
CA GLY A 211 17.59 -9.55 6.86
C GLY A 211 16.53 -10.54 7.29
N GLY A 212 16.68 -11.16 8.46
CA GLY A 212 15.69 -12.12 8.97
C GLY A 212 14.30 -11.55 9.21
N LEU A 213 14.17 -10.25 9.54
CA LEU A 213 12.86 -9.58 9.61
C LEU A 213 12.21 -9.54 8.23
N PHE A 214 12.95 -9.09 7.22
CA PHE A 214 12.40 -8.91 5.88
C PHE A 214 12.14 -10.23 5.15
N GLU A 215 12.96 -11.26 5.39
CA GLU A 215 12.67 -12.61 4.92
C GLU A 215 11.34 -13.13 5.46
N ALA A 216 11.05 -12.86 6.74
CA ALA A 216 9.76 -13.22 7.33
C ALA A 216 8.57 -12.50 6.66
N LEU A 217 8.79 -11.34 6.03
CA LEU A 217 7.78 -10.57 5.30
C LEU A 217 7.61 -10.97 3.81
N THR A 218 8.28 -12.05 3.36
CA THR A 218 8.22 -12.52 1.96
C THR A 218 6.78 -12.71 1.45
N ARG A 219 5.91 -13.20 2.31
CA ARG A 219 4.49 -13.46 1.97
C ARG A 219 3.66 -12.20 1.70
N LEU A 220 4.19 -11.01 1.97
CA LEU A 220 3.51 -9.74 1.67
C LEU A 220 3.57 -9.35 0.18
N GLY A 221 4.26 -10.14 -0.66
CA GLY A 221 4.32 -9.88 -2.10
C GLY A 221 5.20 -8.71 -2.51
N ILE A 222 6.07 -8.21 -1.62
CA ILE A 222 6.95 -7.06 -1.89
C ILE A 222 8.25 -7.41 -2.61
N PHE A 223 8.54 -8.69 -2.81
CA PHE A 223 9.71 -9.17 -3.55
C PHE A 223 9.34 -9.57 -4.97
N LYS A 224 10.25 -9.42 -5.94
CA LYS A 224 10.04 -9.82 -7.34
C LYS A 224 9.79 -11.31 -7.52
N ASP A 225 10.32 -12.13 -6.61
CA ASP A 225 10.12 -13.58 -6.54
C ASP A 225 8.97 -13.99 -5.62
N SER A 226 8.06 -13.06 -5.33
CA SER A 226 6.92 -13.24 -4.45
C SER A 226 5.99 -14.39 -4.88
N PRO A 227 5.42 -15.16 -3.92
CA PRO A 227 4.46 -16.22 -4.23
C PRO A 227 3.12 -15.75 -4.83
N TRP A 228 2.93 -14.44 -4.96
CA TRP A 228 1.76 -13.85 -5.64
C TRP A 228 1.82 -13.94 -7.16
N LYS A 229 2.95 -14.34 -7.73
CA LYS A 229 3.19 -14.46 -9.17
C LYS A 229 3.06 -15.88 -9.65
#